data_d2bc16054d3cd6868b2e3296394f7810
#
_entry.id   d2bc16054d3cd6868b2e3296394f7810
#
_cell.length_a   1.000
_cell.length_b   1.000
_cell.length_c   1.000
_cell.angle_alpha   90.00
_cell.angle_beta   90.00
_cell.angle_gamma   90.00
#
_symmetry.space_group_name_H-M   'P 1'
#
loop_
_entity.id
_entity.type
_entity.pdbx_description
1 polymer ?
#
loop_
_entity_poly.entity_id
_entity_poly.type
_entity_poly.pdbx_seq_one_letter_code
_entity_poly.pdbx_strand_id
1 'polypeptide(L)'
;MRKLFRAAFYRTENKKMIRIELVIAVLLSAFIILNGYFQTNLTNAYIYKLVARFFGYSPLMGPFIAVFAAYLWGTDYEYGTLRNKLICGHTREEVYFSNLLLTICAGLSTALIWLIVNGMLGIPLLGTASLNLSLGEMAFYIFSSLLMVVALSSVGCLLASLAENKNSATLLCLGAVAAMVIIGMLLYDRFAEPELLDG
;
A
#
# COMPACT_ATOMS: atom_id res chain seq x y z
N MET A 1 11.38 -22.12 -6.87
CA MET A 1 11.08 -20.76 -6.37
C MET A 1 11.89 -19.65 -7.02
N ARG A 2 13.25 -19.62 -6.93
CA ARG A 2 14.08 -18.52 -7.47
C ARG A 2 13.88 -18.23 -8.97
N LYS A 3 13.76 -19.29 -9.80
CA LYS A 3 13.52 -19.15 -11.24
C LYS A 3 12.12 -18.60 -11.56
N LEU A 4 11.10 -19.05 -10.82
CA LEU A 4 9.72 -18.58 -10.93
C LEU A 4 9.59 -17.09 -10.57
N PHE A 5 10.15 -16.70 -9.43
CA PHE A 5 10.18 -15.30 -8.99
C PHE A 5 10.85 -14.39 -10.02
N ARG A 6 12.03 -14.80 -10.52
CA ARG A 6 12.76 -14.03 -11.53
C ARG A 6 11.95 -13.89 -12.84
N ALA A 7 11.33 -14.96 -13.31
CA ALA A 7 10.48 -14.92 -14.51
C ALA A 7 9.25 -14.04 -14.31
N ALA A 8 8.60 -14.13 -13.15
CA ALA A 8 7.46 -13.30 -12.80
C ALA A 8 7.85 -11.83 -12.65
N PHE A 9 9.00 -11.53 -12.05
CA PHE A 9 9.55 -10.18 -11.91
C PHE A 9 9.82 -9.55 -13.28
N TYR A 10 10.54 -10.22 -14.18
CA TYR A 10 10.80 -9.74 -15.55
C TYR A 10 9.50 -9.48 -16.34
N ARG A 11 8.51 -10.38 -16.16
CA ARG A 11 7.20 -10.19 -16.79
C ARG A 11 6.50 -8.91 -16.28
N THR A 12 6.66 -8.59 -15.02
CA THR A 12 5.99 -7.49 -14.36
C THR A 12 6.72 -6.16 -14.57
N GLU A 13 8.06 -6.18 -14.56
CA GLU A 13 8.91 -5.01 -14.80
C GLU A 13 8.69 -4.42 -16.21
N ASN A 14 8.54 -5.29 -17.23
CA ASN A 14 8.27 -4.86 -18.61
C ASN A 14 6.83 -4.39 -18.86
N LYS A 15 5.91 -4.58 -17.90
CA LYS A 15 4.54 -4.10 -18.02
C LYS A 15 4.39 -2.67 -17.49
N LYS A 16 3.59 -1.88 -18.19
CA LYS A 16 3.31 -0.46 -17.87
C LYS A 16 2.70 -0.28 -16.47
N MET A 17 2.14 -1.35 -15.86
CA MET A 17 1.38 -1.27 -14.60
C MET A 17 2.21 -0.77 -13.41
N ILE A 18 3.39 -1.35 -13.15
CA ILE A 18 4.25 -0.87 -12.04
C ILE A 18 4.61 0.61 -12.24
N ARG A 19 4.99 0.99 -13.46
CA ARG A 19 5.34 2.39 -13.75
C ARG A 19 4.16 3.34 -13.52
N ILE A 20 2.96 2.94 -13.92
CA ILE A 20 1.74 3.72 -13.69
C ILE A 20 1.47 3.84 -12.18
N GLU A 21 1.56 2.73 -11.44
CA GLU A 21 1.39 2.71 -9.99
C GLU A 21 2.36 3.65 -9.28
N LEU A 22 3.65 3.60 -9.62
CA LEU A 22 4.67 4.47 -9.04
C LEU A 22 4.43 5.95 -9.38
N VAL A 23 4.03 6.26 -10.61
CA VAL A 23 3.69 7.64 -11.02
C VAL A 23 2.48 8.15 -10.25
N ILE A 24 1.43 7.34 -10.11
CA ILE A 24 0.24 7.72 -9.34
C ILE A 24 0.61 7.93 -7.86
N ALA A 25 1.47 7.09 -7.28
CA ALA A 25 1.93 7.23 -5.90
C ALA A 25 2.69 8.56 -5.69
N VAL A 26 3.56 8.94 -6.63
CA VAL A 26 4.28 10.24 -6.61
C VAL A 26 3.30 11.41 -6.67
N LEU A 27 2.34 11.36 -7.62
CA LEU A 27 1.36 12.43 -7.80
C LEU A 27 0.44 12.59 -6.58
N LEU A 28 -0.06 11.49 -6.01
CA LEU A 28 -0.90 11.52 -4.83
C LEU A 28 -0.12 12.01 -3.60
N SER A 29 1.11 11.56 -3.41
CA SER A 29 1.97 12.02 -2.33
C SER A 29 2.21 13.54 -2.42
N ALA A 30 2.60 14.04 -3.60
CA ALA A 30 2.80 15.46 -3.83
C ALA A 30 1.50 16.26 -3.63
N PHE A 31 0.36 15.77 -4.10
CA PHE A 31 -0.94 16.41 -3.92
C PHE A 31 -1.32 16.56 -2.43
N ILE A 32 -1.11 15.51 -1.63
CA ILE A 32 -1.42 15.54 -0.19
C ILE A 32 -0.54 16.55 0.56
N ILE A 33 0.75 16.64 0.20
CA ILE A 33 1.67 17.60 0.81
C ILE A 33 1.27 19.03 0.44
N LEU A 34 1.01 19.28 -0.84
CA LEU A 34 0.59 20.61 -1.33
C LEU A 34 -0.72 21.05 -0.69
N ASN A 35 -1.72 20.17 -0.66
CA ASN A 35 -3.00 20.47 0.01
C ASN A 35 -2.78 20.82 1.48
N GLY A 36 -1.91 20.08 2.14
CA GLY A 36 -1.54 20.39 3.51
C GLY A 36 -0.84 21.72 3.70
N TYR A 37 0.05 22.09 2.79
CA TYR A 37 0.70 23.39 2.81
C TYR A 37 -0.31 24.53 2.65
N PHE A 38 -1.23 24.41 1.70
CA PHE A 38 -2.30 25.39 1.51
C PHE A 38 -3.22 25.52 2.74
N GLN A 39 -3.64 24.42 3.34
CA GLN A 39 -4.48 24.45 4.53
C GLN A 39 -3.77 25.06 5.73
N THR A 40 -2.49 24.81 5.92
CA THR A 40 -1.69 25.38 7.03
C THR A 40 -1.57 26.91 6.89
N ASN A 41 -1.41 27.40 5.67
CA ASN A 41 -1.32 28.84 5.41
C ASN A 41 -2.68 29.56 5.53
N LEU A 42 -3.81 28.87 5.27
CA LEU A 42 -5.13 29.47 5.31
C LEU A 42 -5.73 29.53 6.72
N THR A 43 -5.40 28.57 7.59
CA THR A 43 -6.09 28.42 8.89
C THR A 43 -5.22 28.77 10.10
N ASN A 44 -3.95 29.15 9.93
CA ASN A 44 -2.98 29.31 11.04
C ASN A 44 -2.97 28.11 12.00
N ALA A 45 -3.55 26.99 11.60
CA ALA A 45 -3.62 25.78 12.40
C ALA A 45 -2.26 25.06 12.36
N TYR A 46 -1.44 25.36 13.33
CA TYR A 46 -0.09 24.85 13.58
C TYR A 46 0.01 23.32 13.76
N ILE A 47 -1.07 22.54 13.53
CA ILE A 47 -1.11 21.17 14.01
C ILE A 47 -1.64 20.20 12.97
N TYR A 48 -1.03 20.19 11.79
CA TYR A 48 -1.00 18.93 11.08
C TYR A 48 0.41 18.38 11.20
N LYS A 49 0.59 17.56 12.25
CA LYS A 49 1.88 16.92 12.52
C LYS A 49 2.38 16.28 11.22
N LEU A 50 3.55 16.69 10.77
CA LEU A 50 4.24 16.13 9.60
C LEU A 50 4.26 14.59 9.69
N VAL A 51 4.32 14.05 10.91
CA VAL A 51 4.22 12.64 11.26
C VAL A 51 2.96 11.98 10.72
N ALA A 52 1.79 12.57 10.90
CA ALA A 52 0.53 12.00 10.41
C ALA A 52 0.51 11.93 8.87
N ARG A 53 1.21 12.84 8.19
CA ARG A 53 1.30 12.84 6.72
C ARG A 53 2.37 11.89 6.20
N PHE A 54 3.52 11.80 6.89
CA PHE A 54 4.54 10.82 6.57
C PHE A 54 4.00 9.40 6.63
N PHE A 55 3.20 9.09 7.66
CA PHE A 55 2.68 7.74 7.90
C PHE A 55 1.21 7.57 7.54
N GLY A 56 0.49 8.65 7.18
CA GLY A 56 -0.90 8.63 6.73
C GLY A 56 -1.13 7.96 5.36
N TYR A 57 -0.07 7.42 4.75
CA TYR A 57 -0.20 6.68 3.50
C TYR A 57 -0.76 5.27 3.68
N SER A 58 -0.73 4.73 4.90
CA SER A 58 -1.08 3.34 5.15
C SER A 58 -2.51 2.96 4.67
N PRO A 59 -3.57 3.76 4.86
CA PRO A 59 -4.89 3.47 4.29
C PRO A 59 -4.91 3.52 2.76
N LEU A 60 -4.09 4.39 2.16
CA LEU A 60 -4.03 4.55 0.70
C LEU A 60 -3.26 3.42 0.02
N MET A 61 -2.34 2.76 0.72
CA MET A 61 -1.60 1.61 0.20
C MET A 61 -2.50 0.40 -0.06
N GLY A 62 -3.58 0.23 0.71
CA GLY A 62 -4.51 -0.88 0.54
C GLY A 62 -5.03 -1.02 -0.89
N PRO A 63 -5.65 0.01 -1.50
CA PRO A 63 -6.11 -0.03 -2.89
C PRO A 63 -5.02 -0.34 -3.90
N PHE A 64 -3.82 0.22 -3.75
CA PHE A 64 -2.69 -0.04 -4.66
C PHE A 64 -2.27 -1.51 -4.61
N ILE A 65 -2.06 -2.03 -3.42
CA ILE A 65 -1.69 -3.44 -3.20
C ILE A 65 -2.79 -4.38 -3.71
N ALA A 66 -4.06 -4.04 -3.46
CA ALA A 66 -5.21 -4.81 -3.90
C ALA A 66 -5.29 -4.91 -5.43
N VAL A 67 -5.17 -3.78 -6.13
CA VAL A 67 -5.17 -3.74 -7.59
C VAL A 67 -3.98 -4.49 -8.17
N PHE A 68 -2.80 -4.36 -7.57
CA PHE A 68 -1.60 -5.05 -8.02
C PHE A 68 -1.70 -6.57 -7.83
N ALA A 69 -2.17 -7.04 -6.67
CA ALA A 69 -2.40 -8.45 -6.40
C ALA A 69 -3.44 -9.05 -7.37
N ALA A 70 -4.56 -8.36 -7.55
CA ALA A 70 -5.60 -8.76 -8.50
C ALA A 70 -5.10 -8.80 -9.93
N TYR A 71 -4.24 -7.87 -10.33
CA TYR A 71 -3.62 -7.86 -11.65
C TYR A 71 -2.69 -9.05 -11.85
N LEU A 72 -1.82 -9.38 -10.89
CA LEU A 72 -0.92 -10.53 -10.97
C LEU A 72 -1.69 -11.83 -11.14
N TRP A 73 -2.63 -12.09 -10.25
CA TRP A 73 -3.44 -13.31 -10.28
C TRP A 73 -4.39 -13.33 -11.49
N GLY A 74 -5.06 -12.22 -11.78
CA GLY A 74 -5.95 -12.10 -12.91
C GLY A 74 -5.27 -12.37 -14.25
N THR A 75 -4.03 -11.89 -14.43
CA THR A 75 -3.27 -12.20 -15.65
C THR A 75 -2.83 -13.66 -15.70
N ASP A 76 -2.53 -14.29 -14.57
CA ASP A 76 -2.17 -15.71 -14.52
C ASP A 76 -3.38 -16.61 -14.89
N TYR A 77 -4.61 -16.21 -14.54
CA TYR A 77 -5.83 -16.90 -14.94
C TYR A 77 -6.17 -16.64 -16.41
N GLU A 78 -6.17 -15.36 -16.85
CA GLU A 78 -6.59 -14.94 -18.19
C GLU A 78 -5.71 -15.57 -19.29
N TYR A 79 -4.39 -15.64 -19.08
CA TYR A 79 -3.47 -16.25 -20.04
C TYR A 79 -3.20 -17.75 -19.79
N GLY A 80 -3.88 -18.39 -18.85
CA GLY A 80 -3.66 -19.80 -18.51
C GLY A 80 -2.23 -20.10 -18.02
N THR A 81 -1.47 -19.09 -17.64
CA THR A 81 -0.07 -19.26 -17.21
C THR A 81 0.03 -20.05 -15.91
N LEU A 82 -0.98 -20.00 -15.06
CA LEU A 82 -1.07 -20.82 -13.86
C LEU A 82 -1.01 -22.32 -14.23
N ARG A 83 -1.82 -22.75 -15.19
CA ARG A 83 -1.88 -24.12 -15.67
C ARG A 83 -0.53 -24.56 -16.25
N ASN A 84 0.09 -23.69 -17.04
CA ASN A 84 1.42 -23.99 -17.63
C ASN A 84 2.50 -24.12 -16.56
N LYS A 85 2.49 -23.29 -15.51
CA LYS A 85 3.43 -23.40 -14.39
C LYS A 85 3.29 -24.76 -13.67
N LEU A 86 2.06 -25.23 -13.47
CA LEU A 86 1.78 -26.53 -12.84
C LEU A 86 2.24 -27.71 -13.73
N ILE A 87 2.01 -27.63 -15.05
CA ILE A 87 2.48 -28.65 -16.01
C ILE A 87 4.01 -28.73 -16.04
N CYS A 88 4.71 -27.62 -15.88
CA CYS A 88 6.17 -27.57 -15.76
C CYS A 88 6.71 -28.11 -14.42
N GLY A 89 5.86 -28.69 -13.56
CA GLY A 89 6.26 -29.34 -12.31
C GLY A 89 6.37 -28.41 -11.11
N HIS A 90 5.86 -27.16 -11.19
CA HIS A 90 5.82 -26.27 -10.04
C HIS A 90 4.59 -26.56 -9.16
N THR A 91 4.77 -26.49 -7.83
CA THR A 91 3.66 -26.68 -6.90
C THR A 91 2.80 -25.41 -6.81
N ARG A 92 1.53 -25.57 -6.40
CA ARG A 92 0.62 -24.44 -6.20
C ARG A 92 1.15 -23.45 -5.15
N GLU A 93 1.79 -23.97 -4.12
CA GLU A 93 2.44 -23.18 -3.08
C GLU A 93 3.58 -22.32 -3.61
N GLU A 94 4.44 -22.89 -4.47
CA GLU A 94 5.53 -22.13 -5.09
C GLU A 94 5.01 -20.96 -5.93
N VAL A 95 3.91 -21.16 -6.65
CA VAL A 95 3.29 -20.10 -7.44
C VAL A 95 2.68 -19.04 -6.54
N TYR A 96 1.98 -19.45 -5.46
CA TYR A 96 1.41 -18.52 -4.48
C TYR A 96 2.48 -17.67 -3.83
N PHE A 97 3.52 -18.26 -3.27
CA PHE A 97 4.62 -17.53 -2.63
C PHE A 97 5.38 -16.63 -3.59
N SER A 98 5.52 -17.02 -4.86
CA SER A 98 6.13 -16.18 -5.88
C SER A 98 5.31 -14.90 -6.15
N ASN A 99 3.99 -15.03 -6.28
CA ASN A 99 3.09 -13.88 -6.47
C ASN A 99 2.98 -13.02 -5.21
N LEU A 100 2.97 -13.63 -4.02
CA LEU A 100 2.99 -12.92 -2.74
C LEU A 100 4.25 -12.08 -2.59
N LEU A 101 5.42 -12.64 -2.85
CA LEU A 101 6.70 -11.92 -2.80
C LEU A 101 6.73 -10.73 -3.76
N LEU A 102 6.19 -10.90 -4.97
CA LEU A 102 6.08 -9.80 -5.93
C LEU A 102 5.15 -8.69 -5.45
N THR A 103 4.02 -9.05 -4.87
CA THR A 103 3.07 -8.08 -4.29
C THR A 103 3.70 -7.30 -3.14
N ILE A 104 4.44 -8.00 -2.26
CA ILE A 104 5.20 -7.35 -1.18
C ILE A 104 6.26 -6.41 -1.74
N CYS A 105 7.05 -6.84 -2.72
CA CYS A 105 8.07 -5.99 -3.35
C CYS A 105 7.46 -4.74 -4.00
N ALA A 106 6.33 -4.87 -4.69
CA ALA A 106 5.61 -3.73 -5.26
C ALA A 106 5.10 -2.78 -4.17
N GLY A 107 4.44 -3.29 -3.13
CA GLY A 107 3.97 -2.49 -2.02
C GLY A 107 5.10 -1.77 -1.28
N LEU A 108 6.23 -2.45 -1.03
CA LEU A 108 7.41 -1.84 -0.40
C LEU A 108 8.04 -0.77 -1.29
N SER A 109 8.12 -0.99 -2.61
CA SER A 109 8.64 0.03 -3.53
C SER A 109 7.77 1.29 -3.56
N THR A 110 6.45 1.12 -3.53
CA THR A 110 5.48 2.23 -3.47
C THR A 110 5.59 2.97 -2.14
N ALA A 111 5.71 2.26 -1.01
CA ALA A 111 5.91 2.85 0.31
C ALA A 111 7.22 3.64 0.41
N LEU A 112 8.32 3.11 -0.15
CA LEU A 112 9.60 3.81 -0.18
C LEU A 112 9.54 5.10 -1.00
N ILE A 113 8.91 5.07 -2.18
CA ILE A 113 8.71 6.27 -3.00
C ILE A 113 7.91 7.31 -2.22
N TRP A 114 6.85 6.89 -1.56
CA TRP A 114 6.05 7.77 -0.71
C TRP A 114 6.90 8.45 0.36
N LEU A 115 7.68 7.69 1.11
CA LEU A 115 8.58 8.22 2.14
C LEU A 115 9.60 9.20 1.57
N ILE A 116 10.18 8.89 0.39
CA ILE A 116 11.15 9.77 -0.28
C ILE A 116 10.49 11.09 -0.70
N VAL A 117 9.33 11.04 -1.36
CA VAL A 117 8.61 12.23 -1.82
C VAL A 117 8.17 13.10 -0.63
N ASN A 118 7.64 12.48 0.43
CA ASN A 118 7.30 13.20 1.66
C ASN A 118 8.53 13.81 2.34
N GLY A 119 9.67 13.12 2.35
CA GLY A 119 10.93 13.68 2.87
C GLY A 119 11.42 14.87 2.06
N MET A 120 11.43 14.74 0.74
CA MET A 120 11.95 15.79 -0.16
C MET A 120 11.06 17.03 -0.24
N LEU A 121 9.74 16.86 -0.22
CA LEU A 121 8.79 17.97 -0.34
C LEU A 121 8.24 18.42 1.03
N GLY A 122 7.99 17.50 1.94
CA GLY A 122 7.36 17.79 3.22
C GLY A 122 8.26 18.56 4.17
N ILE A 123 9.54 18.17 4.27
CA ILE A 123 10.50 18.84 5.17
C ILE A 123 10.72 20.31 4.80
N PRO A 124 11.02 20.67 3.53
CA PRO A 124 11.24 22.07 3.18
C PRO A 124 9.97 22.93 3.20
N LEU A 125 8.78 22.34 2.92
CA LEU A 125 7.54 23.10 2.85
C LEU A 125 6.86 23.29 4.22
N LEU A 126 6.95 22.30 5.10
CA LEU A 126 6.24 22.28 6.40
C LEU A 126 7.16 22.51 7.59
N GLY A 127 8.48 22.56 7.36
CA GLY A 127 9.50 22.78 8.39
C GLY A 127 9.77 21.57 9.28
N THR A 128 10.97 21.50 9.86
CA THR A 128 11.41 20.41 10.74
C THR A 128 10.81 20.50 12.15
N ALA A 129 10.30 21.65 12.56
CA ALA A 129 9.75 21.88 13.91
C ALA A 129 8.54 21.00 14.24
N SER A 130 7.90 20.42 13.24
CA SER A 130 6.79 19.48 13.40
C SER A 130 7.21 18.01 13.57
N LEU A 131 8.51 17.71 13.46
CA LEU A 131 9.12 16.39 13.64
C LEU A 131 9.68 16.21 15.07
N ASN A 132 8.98 16.67 16.10
CA ASN A 132 9.40 16.43 17.51
C ASN A 132 9.29 14.94 17.90
N LEU A 133 9.88 14.07 17.08
CA LEU A 133 9.98 12.63 17.32
C LEU A 133 11.41 12.25 17.69
N SER A 134 11.55 11.42 18.69
CA SER A 134 12.80 10.74 18.97
C SER A 134 13.14 9.78 17.81
N LEU A 135 14.44 9.51 17.60
CA LEU A 135 14.87 8.54 16.58
C LEU A 135 14.23 7.16 16.77
N GLY A 136 13.97 6.76 18.01
CA GLY A 136 13.30 5.50 18.34
C GLY A 136 11.84 5.47 17.89
N GLU A 137 11.10 6.53 18.11
CA GLU A 137 9.70 6.66 17.65
C GLU A 137 9.62 6.65 16.12
N MET A 138 10.53 7.35 15.46
CA MET A 138 10.58 7.38 13.99
C MET A 138 10.86 5.98 13.43
N ALA A 139 11.81 5.24 14.00
CA ALA A 139 12.10 3.86 13.60
C ALA A 139 10.90 2.93 13.85
N PHE A 140 10.20 3.10 14.96
CA PHE A 140 8.99 2.33 15.29
C PHE A 140 7.87 2.57 14.27
N TYR A 141 7.61 3.82 13.88
CA TYR A 141 6.60 4.15 12.87
C TYR A 141 6.96 3.57 11.50
N ILE A 142 8.23 3.67 11.07
CA ILE A 142 8.69 3.07 9.81
C ILE A 142 8.49 1.56 9.84
N PHE A 143 8.92 0.89 10.90
CA PHE A 143 8.79 -0.56 11.03
C PHE A 143 7.31 -0.99 11.02
N SER A 144 6.47 -0.31 11.78
CA SER A 144 5.03 -0.58 11.84
C SER A 144 4.36 -0.41 10.48
N SER A 145 4.71 0.64 9.74
CA SER A 145 4.16 0.90 8.40
C SER A 145 4.59 -0.17 7.37
N LEU A 146 5.85 -0.62 7.43
CA LEU A 146 6.33 -1.70 6.56
C LEU A 146 5.62 -3.03 6.88
N LEU A 147 5.39 -3.31 8.15
CA LEU A 147 4.67 -4.51 8.60
C LEU A 147 3.22 -4.50 8.10
N MET A 148 2.58 -3.32 8.12
CA MET A 148 1.24 -3.14 7.56
C MET A 148 1.19 -3.40 6.06
N VAL A 149 2.19 -2.96 5.29
CA VAL A 149 2.30 -3.25 3.85
C VAL A 149 2.38 -4.76 3.61
N VAL A 150 3.18 -5.48 4.40
CA VAL A 150 3.30 -6.94 4.29
C VAL A 150 1.97 -7.64 4.62
N ALA A 151 1.28 -7.19 5.67
CA ALA A 151 -0.02 -7.74 6.06
C ALA A 151 -1.08 -7.52 4.97
N LEU A 152 -1.20 -6.30 4.45
CA LEU A 152 -2.13 -5.98 3.35
C LEU A 152 -1.82 -6.77 2.08
N SER A 153 -0.52 -6.95 1.76
CA SER A 153 -0.09 -7.76 0.62
C SER A 153 -0.50 -9.23 0.77
N SER A 154 -0.40 -9.77 1.98
CA SER A 154 -0.79 -11.15 2.28
C SER A 154 -2.30 -11.36 2.10
N VAL A 155 -3.11 -10.47 2.65
CA VAL A 155 -4.56 -10.50 2.52
C VAL A 155 -4.99 -10.30 1.07
N GLY A 156 -4.43 -9.29 0.38
CA GLY A 156 -4.73 -9.02 -1.03
C GLY A 156 -4.36 -10.19 -1.94
N CYS A 157 -3.20 -10.81 -1.73
CA CYS A 157 -2.77 -11.98 -2.50
C CYS A 157 -3.68 -13.19 -2.25
N LEU A 158 -4.10 -13.42 -1.00
CA LEU A 158 -5.02 -14.50 -0.65
C LEU A 158 -6.37 -14.30 -1.33
N LEU A 159 -6.98 -13.13 -1.23
CA LEU A 159 -8.27 -12.82 -1.85
C LEU A 159 -8.20 -12.90 -3.38
N ALA A 160 -7.12 -12.40 -3.98
CA ALA A 160 -6.92 -12.49 -5.42
C ALA A 160 -6.76 -13.94 -5.90
N SER A 161 -6.18 -14.82 -5.08
CA SER A 161 -6.02 -16.23 -5.41
C SER A 161 -7.33 -17.04 -5.38
N LEU A 162 -8.34 -16.55 -4.66
CA LEU A 162 -9.67 -17.19 -4.58
C LEU A 162 -10.57 -16.84 -5.78
N ALA A 163 -10.22 -15.80 -6.54
CA ALA A 163 -11.00 -15.38 -7.69
C ALA A 163 -10.62 -16.17 -8.94
N GLU A 164 -11.62 -16.50 -9.75
CA GLU A 164 -11.42 -17.24 -11.01
C GLU A 164 -11.12 -16.33 -12.20
N ASN A 165 -11.49 -15.04 -12.10
CA ASN A 165 -11.36 -14.06 -13.17
C ASN A 165 -10.73 -12.76 -12.67
N LYS A 166 -10.08 -12.02 -13.57
CA LYS A 166 -9.41 -10.74 -13.25
C LYS A 166 -10.38 -9.70 -12.64
N ASN A 167 -11.59 -9.59 -13.18
CA ASN A 167 -12.58 -8.64 -12.69
C ASN A 167 -13.08 -9.01 -11.29
N SER A 168 -13.36 -10.29 -11.04
CA SER A 168 -13.77 -10.75 -9.70
C SER A 168 -12.62 -10.63 -8.68
N ALA A 169 -11.36 -10.87 -9.07
CA ALA A 169 -10.21 -10.62 -8.23
C ALA A 169 -10.13 -9.15 -7.81
N THR A 170 -10.29 -8.24 -8.77
CA THR A 170 -10.23 -6.79 -8.50
C THR A 170 -11.36 -6.35 -7.57
N LEU A 171 -12.59 -6.81 -7.82
CA LEU A 171 -13.75 -6.48 -6.99
C LEU A 171 -13.61 -7.02 -5.57
N LEU A 172 -13.15 -8.27 -5.40
CA LEU A 172 -12.94 -8.87 -4.08
C LEU A 172 -11.86 -8.13 -3.30
N CYS A 173 -10.74 -7.82 -3.93
CA CYS A 173 -9.63 -7.13 -3.27
C CYS A 173 -9.99 -5.69 -2.90
N LEU A 174 -10.61 -4.92 -3.81
CA LEU A 174 -11.05 -3.56 -3.52
C LEU A 174 -12.19 -3.52 -2.49
N GLY A 175 -13.14 -4.46 -2.58
CA GLY A 175 -14.22 -4.60 -1.61
C GLY A 175 -13.70 -4.90 -0.20
N ALA A 176 -12.71 -5.77 -0.07
CA ALA A 176 -12.09 -6.07 1.21
C ALA A 176 -11.35 -4.87 1.80
N VAL A 177 -10.60 -4.11 0.97
CA VAL A 177 -9.93 -2.89 1.41
C VAL A 177 -10.95 -1.83 1.85
N ALA A 178 -12.02 -1.63 1.07
CA ALA A 178 -13.09 -0.71 1.44
C ALA A 178 -13.75 -1.11 2.77
N ALA A 179 -14.03 -2.40 2.97
CA ALA A 179 -14.57 -2.92 4.22
C ALA A 179 -13.61 -2.66 5.41
N MET A 180 -12.30 -2.91 5.23
CA MET A 180 -11.30 -2.63 6.27
C MET A 180 -11.25 -1.15 6.64
N VAL A 181 -11.32 -0.25 5.66
CA VAL A 181 -11.33 1.21 5.91
C VAL A 181 -12.60 1.62 6.66
N ILE A 182 -13.78 1.12 6.23
CA ILE A 182 -15.05 1.43 6.90
C ILE A 182 -15.05 0.91 8.34
N ILE A 183 -14.62 -0.33 8.56
CA ILE A 183 -14.51 -0.90 9.91
C ILE A 183 -13.53 -0.10 10.76
N GLY A 184 -12.39 0.29 10.18
CA GLY A 184 -11.40 1.13 10.87
C GLY A 184 -11.97 2.49 11.29
N MET A 185 -12.76 3.14 10.44
CA MET A 185 -13.44 4.40 10.78
C MET A 185 -14.47 4.21 11.89
N LEU A 186 -15.32 3.18 11.80
CA LEU A 186 -16.33 2.88 12.81
C LEU A 186 -15.70 2.56 14.18
N LEU A 187 -14.58 1.83 14.19
CA LEU A 187 -13.86 1.55 15.43
C LEU A 187 -13.21 2.82 15.99
N TYR A 188 -12.64 3.66 15.13
CA TYR A 188 -12.02 4.91 15.56
C TYR A 188 -13.03 5.81 16.26
N ASP A 189 -14.22 6.00 15.69
CA ASP A 189 -15.28 6.82 16.28
C ASP A 189 -15.72 6.27 17.66
N ARG A 190 -15.82 4.93 17.78
CA ARG A 190 -16.18 4.28 19.05
C ARG A 190 -15.14 4.44 20.16
N PHE A 191 -13.85 4.48 19.80
CA PHE A 191 -12.77 4.65 20.76
C PHE A 191 -12.41 6.11 21.05
N ALA A 192 -12.79 7.04 20.17
CA ALA A 192 -12.58 8.48 20.35
C ALA A 192 -13.66 9.17 21.22
N GLU A 193 -14.87 8.58 21.31
CA GLU A 193 -15.98 9.14 22.08
C GLU A 193 -15.86 9.11 23.63
N PRO A 194 -15.09 8.23 24.31
CA PRO A 194 -15.09 8.19 25.77
C PRO A 194 -14.48 9.41 26.46
N GLU A 195 -13.67 10.23 25.77
CA GLU A 195 -13.06 11.41 26.39
C GLU A 195 -13.96 12.65 26.47
N LEU A 196 -15.12 12.64 25.80
CA LEU A 196 -16.05 13.79 25.76
C LEU A 196 -17.20 13.73 26.77
N LEU A 197 -17.33 12.63 27.52
CA LEU A 197 -18.43 12.44 28.49
C LEU A 197 -18.03 12.67 29.94
N ASP A 198 -16.77 12.92 30.25
CA ASP A 198 -16.26 13.18 31.60
C ASP A 198 -15.78 14.62 31.82
N GLY A 199 -16.34 15.57 31.05
CA GLY A 199 -16.04 17.01 31.17
C GLY A 199 -17.25 17.83 31.63
#